data_2f9c5bc4177317529130d40a8d3d4bfd
#
_entry.id   2f9c5bc4177317529130d40a8d3d4bfd
#
_cell.length_a   1.000
_cell.length_b   1.000
_cell.length_c   1.000
_cell.angle_alpha   90.00
_cell.angle_beta   90.00
_cell.angle_gamma   90.00
#
_symmetry.space_group_name_H-M   'P 1'
#
loop_
_entity.id
_entity.type
_entity.pdbx_description
1 polymer ?
#
loop_
_entity_poly.entity_id
_entity_poly.type
_entity_poly.pdbx_seq_one_letter_code
_entity_poly.pdbx_strand_id
1 'polypeptide(L)'
;IKLIAQGDMKAFEELYNKTDKAVFGFIFSILRNKANAEDVMQDTYLKIIPASKIYNPQGKPISWILTIAKNLALMSLRSEKKTNTSIDELENNIEFSQKDETEDKLILNLAISKLADDEKQIVILHSSGVKHREIASFLNMPLSTVLSKYNRALKKLKKILEGD
;
A
#
# COMPACT_ATOMS: atom_id res chain seq x y z
N ILE A 1 13.12 -11.70 9.02
CA ILE A 1 14.11 -10.67 8.61
C ILE A 1 15.52 -11.05 9.07
N LYS A 2 15.74 -11.54 10.31
CA LYS A 2 17.07 -11.96 10.76
C LYS A 2 17.72 -13.03 9.85
N LEU A 3 16.96 -14.02 9.40
CA LEU A 3 17.46 -15.05 8.48
C LEU A 3 17.83 -14.47 7.11
N ILE A 4 17.08 -13.48 6.64
CA ILE A 4 17.38 -12.76 5.39
C ILE A 4 18.73 -12.02 5.50
N ALA A 5 18.99 -11.41 6.67
CA ALA A 5 20.28 -10.77 6.95
C ALA A 5 21.47 -11.75 6.90
N GLN A 6 21.21 -13.05 7.11
CA GLN A 6 22.19 -14.14 7.01
C GLN A 6 22.26 -14.77 5.61
N GLY A 7 21.48 -14.26 4.65
CA GLY A 7 21.47 -14.74 3.26
C GLY A 7 20.47 -15.87 2.98
N ASP A 8 19.53 -16.14 3.90
CA ASP A 8 18.51 -17.18 3.70
C ASP A 8 17.44 -16.69 2.69
N MET A 9 17.56 -17.20 1.47
CA MET A 9 16.64 -16.87 0.38
C MET A 9 15.26 -17.50 0.53
N LYS A 10 15.12 -18.61 1.25
CA LYS A 10 13.80 -19.21 1.56
C LYS A 10 13.03 -18.32 2.51
N ALA A 11 13.69 -17.77 3.53
CA ALA A 11 13.08 -16.80 4.43
C ALA A 11 12.66 -15.52 3.70
N PHE A 12 13.39 -15.10 2.66
CA PHE A 12 13.03 -13.97 1.82
C PHE A 12 11.77 -14.28 0.97
N GLU A 13 11.73 -15.45 0.34
CA GLU A 13 10.56 -15.90 -0.42
C GLU A 13 9.31 -16.01 0.45
N GLU A 14 9.42 -16.56 1.66
CA GLU A 14 8.30 -16.60 2.61
C GLU A 14 7.83 -15.20 3.01
N LEU A 15 8.75 -14.27 3.22
CA LEU A 15 8.42 -12.88 3.53
C LEU A 15 7.65 -12.26 2.38
N TYR A 16 8.16 -12.41 1.16
CA TYR A 16 7.52 -11.93 -0.06
C TYR A 16 6.08 -12.46 -0.17
N ASN A 17 5.89 -13.78 -0.15
CA ASN A 17 4.60 -14.43 -0.30
C ASN A 17 3.57 -14.02 0.79
N LYS A 18 4.04 -13.65 1.98
CA LYS A 18 3.16 -13.19 3.07
C LYS A 18 2.81 -11.71 3.00
N THR A 19 3.58 -10.90 2.28
CA THR A 19 3.45 -9.43 2.36
C THR A 19 3.22 -8.75 1.01
N ASP A 20 3.37 -9.45 -0.10
CA ASP A 20 3.25 -8.94 -1.47
C ASP A 20 1.95 -8.15 -1.71
N LYS A 21 0.80 -8.75 -1.35
CA LYS A 21 -0.52 -8.11 -1.51
C LYS A 21 -0.65 -6.82 -0.70
N ALA A 22 -0.16 -6.83 0.54
CA ALA A 22 -0.22 -5.66 1.41
C ALA A 22 0.71 -4.55 0.92
N VAL A 23 1.93 -4.90 0.50
CA VAL A 23 2.92 -3.95 -0.02
C VAL A 23 2.45 -3.36 -1.34
N PHE A 24 2.03 -4.20 -2.30
CA PHE A 24 1.51 -3.74 -3.58
C PHE A 24 0.29 -2.84 -3.40
N GLY A 25 -0.74 -3.30 -2.68
CA GLY A 25 -1.97 -2.54 -2.46
C GLY A 25 -1.70 -1.19 -1.80
N PHE A 26 -0.78 -1.14 -0.84
CA PHE A 26 -0.37 0.11 -0.19
C PHE A 26 0.32 1.07 -1.17
N ILE A 27 1.31 0.59 -1.94
CA ILE A 27 2.02 1.40 -2.94
C ILE A 27 1.04 1.89 -4.01
N PHE A 28 0.18 1.01 -4.51
CA PHE A 28 -0.84 1.37 -5.51
C PHE A 28 -1.82 2.42 -5.00
N SER A 29 -2.19 2.39 -3.71
CA SER A 29 -3.03 3.44 -3.11
C SER A 29 -2.41 4.84 -3.17
N ILE A 30 -1.08 4.92 -3.25
CA ILE A 30 -0.32 6.17 -3.35
C ILE A 30 -0.11 6.57 -4.81
N LEU A 31 0.40 5.65 -5.65
CA LEU A 31 0.84 5.95 -7.02
C LEU A 31 -0.30 5.95 -8.04
N ARG A 32 -1.35 5.14 -7.81
CA ARG A 32 -2.50 4.97 -8.71
C ARG A 32 -2.14 4.56 -10.16
N ASN A 33 -0.92 4.11 -10.37
CA ASN A 33 -0.42 3.57 -11.62
C ASN A 33 0.15 2.17 -11.35
N LYS A 34 -0.32 1.17 -12.10
CA LYS A 34 0.03 -0.23 -11.85
C LYS A 34 1.51 -0.51 -12.14
N ALA A 35 2.01 -0.05 -13.28
CA ALA A 35 3.40 -0.27 -13.66
C ALA A 35 4.36 0.36 -12.64
N ASN A 36 4.14 1.61 -12.26
CA ASN A 36 4.94 2.30 -11.26
C ASN A 36 4.85 1.62 -9.88
N ALA A 37 3.67 1.08 -9.53
CA ALA A 37 3.49 0.36 -8.27
C ALA A 37 4.24 -0.98 -8.27
N GLU A 38 4.28 -1.70 -9.38
CA GLU A 38 5.05 -2.93 -9.56
C GLU A 38 6.56 -2.65 -9.45
N ASP A 39 7.05 -1.60 -10.10
CA ASP A 39 8.46 -1.19 -10.04
C ASP A 39 8.87 -0.81 -8.61
N VAL A 40 8.09 0.02 -7.93
CA VAL A 40 8.35 0.42 -6.55
C VAL A 40 8.25 -0.76 -5.59
N MET A 41 7.37 -1.72 -5.84
CA MET A 41 7.30 -2.95 -5.07
C MET A 41 8.57 -3.78 -5.22
N GLN A 42 9.08 -3.97 -6.43
CA GLN A 42 10.35 -4.66 -6.69
C GLN A 42 11.50 -3.96 -5.96
N ASP A 43 11.62 -2.66 -6.08
CA ASP A 43 12.63 -1.85 -5.39
C ASP A 43 12.52 -1.98 -3.87
N THR A 44 11.30 -2.07 -3.33
CA THR A 44 11.06 -2.28 -1.90
C THR A 44 11.70 -3.59 -1.45
N TYR A 45 11.45 -4.69 -2.15
CA TYR A 45 12.01 -6.00 -1.77
C TYR A 45 13.52 -6.08 -1.99
N LEU A 46 14.04 -5.47 -3.04
CA LEU A 46 15.50 -5.35 -3.24
C LEU A 46 16.17 -4.58 -2.10
N LYS A 47 15.53 -3.54 -1.57
CA LYS A 47 16.04 -2.77 -0.42
C LYS A 47 15.94 -3.50 0.91
N ILE A 48 15.00 -4.44 1.07
CA ILE A 48 14.87 -5.23 2.29
C ILE A 48 16.13 -6.06 2.55
N ILE A 49 16.76 -6.62 1.52
CA ILE A 49 17.94 -7.49 1.66
C ILE A 49 19.08 -6.78 2.39
N PRO A 50 19.63 -5.66 1.91
CA PRO A 50 20.69 -4.94 2.63
C PRO A 50 20.20 -4.33 3.95
N ALA A 51 18.98 -3.82 4.00
CA ALA A 51 18.43 -3.19 5.19
C ALA A 51 18.13 -4.18 6.32
N SER A 52 17.96 -5.47 6.01
CA SER A 52 17.75 -6.51 7.02
C SER A 52 18.90 -6.64 8.01
N LYS A 53 20.15 -6.28 7.57
CA LYS A 53 21.35 -6.33 8.41
C LYS A 53 21.31 -5.33 9.58
N ILE A 54 20.63 -4.21 9.39
CA ILE A 54 20.48 -3.15 10.41
C ILE A 54 19.08 -3.12 11.03
N TYR A 55 18.24 -4.08 10.68
CA TYR A 55 16.89 -4.18 11.21
C TYR A 55 16.92 -4.47 12.71
N ASN A 56 16.35 -3.57 13.51
CA ASN A 56 16.14 -3.78 14.93
C ASN A 56 14.76 -4.40 15.18
N PRO A 57 14.66 -5.65 15.66
CA PRO A 57 13.41 -6.34 15.84
C PRO A 57 12.59 -5.75 16.99
N GLN A 58 11.62 -4.91 16.68
CA GLN A 58 10.64 -4.36 17.62
C GLN A 58 9.29 -5.10 17.55
N GLY A 59 9.25 -6.30 16.97
CA GLY A 59 8.03 -7.11 16.83
C GLY A 59 7.04 -6.61 15.77
N LYS A 60 7.45 -5.70 14.87
CA LYS A 60 6.57 -5.06 13.88
C LYS A 60 7.17 -5.10 12.47
N PRO A 61 7.49 -6.30 11.92
CA PRO A 61 8.18 -6.41 10.63
C PRO A 61 7.41 -5.79 9.46
N ILE A 62 6.09 -5.95 9.43
CA ILE A 62 5.27 -5.38 8.34
C ILE A 62 5.28 -3.84 8.36
N SER A 63 5.25 -3.23 9.53
CA SER A 63 5.33 -1.78 9.67
C SER A 63 6.66 -1.22 9.13
N TRP A 64 7.76 -1.94 9.36
CA TRP A 64 9.07 -1.59 8.84
C TRP A 64 9.13 -1.72 7.30
N ILE A 65 8.61 -2.81 6.73
CA ILE A 65 8.53 -3.01 5.28
C ILE A 65 7.70 -1.90 4.62
N LEU A 66 6.52 -1.61 5.17
CA LEU A 66 5.64 -0.56 4.66
C LEU A 66 6.27 0.84 4.75
N THR A 67 7.16 1.07 5.72
CA THR A 67 7.92 2.32 5.80
C THR A 67 8.90 2.46 4.65
N ILE A 68 9.60 1.38 4.27
CA ILE A 68 10.48 1.35 3.09
C ILE A 68 9.66 1.63 1.83
N ALA A 69 8.54 0.91 1.66
CA ALA A 69 7.64 1.06 0.53
C ALA A 69 7.08 2.49 0.40
N LYS A 70 6.65 3.08 1.52
CA LYS A 70 6.16 4.47 1.56
C LYS A 70 7.20 5.46 1.08
N ASN A 71 8.43 5.33 1.57
CA ASN A 71 9.51 6.25 1.20
C ASN A 71 9.81 6.17 -0.30
N LEU A 72 9.85 4.96 -0.86
CA LEU A 72 10.07 4.75 -2.30
C LEU A 72 8.91 5.28 -3.14
N ALA A 73 7.66 5.01 -2.75
CA ALA A 73 6.49 5.53 -3.44
C ALA A 73 6.45 7.07 -3.46
N LEU A 74 6.77 7.71 -2.34
CA LEU A 74 6.84 9.17 -2.27
C LEU A 74 8.00 9.74 -3.11
N MET A 75 9.13 9.04 -3.21
CA MET A 75 10.23 9.43 -4.09
C MET A 75 9.83 9.33 -5.56
N SER A 76 9.14 8.26 -5.96
CA SER A 76 8.60 8.07 -7.31
C SER A 76 7.66 9.22 -7.70
N LEU A 77 6.69 9.56 -6.85
CA LEU A 77 5.78 10.70 -7.07
C LEU A 77 6.51 12.03 -7.25
N ARG A 78 7.56 12.27 -6.46
CA ARG A 78 8.34 13.51 -6.57
C ARG A 78 9.13 13.57 -7.88
N SER A 79 9.65 12.43 -8.34
CA SER A 79 10.35 12.33 -9.63
C SER A 79 9.42 12.63 -10.79
N GLU A 80 8.23 12.01 -10.80
CA GLU A 80 7.21 12.25 -11.84
C GLU A 80 6.79 13.72 -11.92
N LYS A 81 6.55 14.36 -10.78
CA LYS A 81 6.21 15.79 -10.73
C LYS A 81 7.31 16.68 -11.30
N LYS A 82 8.58 16.33 -11.11
CA LYS A 82 9.71 17.09 -11.69
C LYS A 82 9.81 16.93 -13.20
N THR A 83 9.45 15.77 -13.73
CA THR A 83 9.51 15.46 -15.17
C THR A 83 8.32 16.08 -15.91
N ASN A 84 7.16 16.19 -15.24
CA ASN A 84 5.91 16.69 -15.82
C ASN A 84 5.67 18.20 -15.65
N THR A 85 6.68 19.01 -15.25
CA THR A 85 6.55 20.46 -15.15
C THR A 85 6.38 21.18 -16.51
N SER A 86 6.11 20.47 -17.58
CA SER A 86 5.90 21.04 -18.91
C SER A 86 4.52 20.80 -19.53
N ILE A 87 3.58 20.14 -18.85
CA ILE A 87 2.21 19.95 -19.39
C ILE A 87 1.21 20.05 -18.24
N ASP A 88 0.41 21.12 -18.27
CA ASP A 88 -0.88 21.22 -17.58
C ASP A 88 -1.75 20.06 -18.03
N GLU A 89 -2.01 19.12 -17.13
CA GLU A 89 -3.17 18.22 -17.13
C GLU A 89 -2.94 17.10 -16.10
N LEU A 90 -3.00 17.46 -14.81
CA LEU A 90 -3.18 16.48 -13.73
C LEU A 90 -4.66 16.35 -13.40
N GLU A 91 -5.50 16.13 -14.41
CA GLU A 91 -6.81 15.52 -14.21
C GLU A 91 -6.67 13.99 -14.18
N ASN A 92 -6.82 13.44 -12.97
CA ASN A 92 -7.39 12.11 -12.68
C ASN A 92 -7.11 10.97 -13.68
N ASN A 93 -5.88 10.74 -14.10
CA ASN A 93 -5.55 9.51 -14.79
C ASN A 93 -5.43 8.36 -13.79
N ILE A 94 -6.58 7.82 -13.38
CA ILE A 94 -6.67 6.43 -12.94
C ILE A 94 -6.53 5.62 -14.22
N GLU A 95 -5.30 5.42 -14.70
CA GLU A 95 -5.01 4.42 -15.72
C GLU A 95 -5.14 3.03 -15.07
N PHE A 96 -6.39 2.61 -14.89
CA PHE A 96 -6.69 1.21 -14.81
C PHE A 96 -6.48 0.64 -16.22
N SER A 97 -5.54 -0.24 -16.35
CA SER A 97 -5.36 -1.07 -17.53
C SER A 97 -6.67 -1.82 -17.79
N GLN A 98 -7.47 -1.32 -18.73
CA GLN A 98 -8.85 -1.72 -19.04
C GLN A 98 -9.01 -3.12 -19.62
N LYS A 99 -8.00 -3.99 -19.57
CA LYS A 99 -8.06 -5.24 -20.36
C LYS A 99 -8.66 -6.46 -19.66
N ASP A 100 -8.82 -6.48 -18.31
CA ASP A 100 -9.37 -7.66 -17.60
C ASP A 100 -10.11 -7.31 -16.29
N GLU A 101 -10.67 -6.12 -16.15
CA GLU A 101 -11.44 -5.79 -14.95
C GLU A 101 -12.92 -6.09 -15.14
N THR A 102 -13.46 -6.94 -14.25
CA THR A 102 -14.89 -7.15 -14.14
C THR A 102 -15.57 -5.85 -13.66
N GLU A 103 -16.81 -5.63 -14.09
CA GLU A 103 -17.62 -4.45 -13.69
C GLU A 103 -17.62 -4.24 -12.17
N ASP A 104 -17.70 -5.34 -11.39
CA ASP A 104 -17.64 -5.31 -9.92
C ASP A 104 -16.34 -4.71 -9.38
N LYS A 105 -15.20 -5.02 -10.01
CA LYS A 105 -13.90 -4.44 -9.61
C LYS A 105 -13.84 -2.95 -9.90
N LEU A 106 -14.38 -2.52 -11.02
CA LEU A 106 -14.44 -1.11 -11.37
C LEU A 106 -15.29 -0.33 -10.35
N ILE A 107 -16.47 -0.83 -10.01
CA ILE A 107 -17.36 -0.23 -9.02
C ILE A 107 -16.67 -0.16 -7.65
N LEU A 108 -16.00 -1.23 -7.22
CA LEU A 108 -15.27 -1.27 -5.95
C LEU A 108 -14.12 -0.24 -5.93
N ASN A 109 -13.36 -0.15 -7.01
CA ASN A 109 -12.27 0.82 -7.14
C ASN A 109 -12.77 2.27 -7.09
N LEU A 110 -13.88 2.56 -7.75
CA LEU A 110 -14.54 3.86 -7.66
C LEU A 110 -15.03 4.17 -6.24
N ALA A 111 -15.59 3.18 -5.54
CA ALA A 111 -16.03 3.36 -4.17
C ALA A 111 -14.83 3.63 -3.23
N ILE A 112 -13.74 2.88 -3.36
CA ILE A 112 -12.52 3.08 -2.58
C ILE A 112 -11.89 4.46 -2.88
N SER A 113 -11.94 4.93 -4.13
CA SER A 113 -11.39 6.24 -4.50
C SER A 113 -12.05 7.42 -3.76
N LYS A 114 -13.30 7.26 -3.33
CA LYS A 114 -14.05 8.28 -2.56
C LYS A 114 -13.75 8.30 -1.06
N LEU A 115 -12.96 7.36 -0.56
CA LEU A 115 -12.49 7.37 0.82
C LEU A 115 -11.37 8.40 1.02
N ALA A 116 -11.24 8.94 2.24
CA ALA A 116 -10.06 9.71 2.63
C ALA A 116 -8.80 8.82 2.56
N ASP A 117 -7.63 9.42 2.32
CA ASP A 117 -6.40 8.65 2.06
C ASP A 117 -6.04 7.69 3.20
N ASP A 118 -6.21 8.11 4.44
CA ASP A 118 -5.96 7.26 5.61
C ASP A 118 -7.03 6.14 5.76
N GLU A 119 -8.30 6.43 5.50
CA GLU A 119 -9.37 5.43 5.47
C GLU A 119 -9.09 4.38 4.38
N LYS A 120 -8.67 4.83 3.19
CA LYS A 120 -8.28 3.97 2.07
C LYS A 120 -7.12 3.05 2.43
N GLN A 121 -6.05 3.60 2.99
CA GLN A 121 -4.89 2.82 3.41
C GLN A 121 -5.26 1.78 4.47
N ILE A 122 -6.07 2.15 5.46
CA ILE A 122 -6.53 1.23 6.50
C ILE A 122 -7.33 0.07 5.90
N VAL A 123 -8.27 0.35 5.01
CA VAL A 123 -9.08 -0.69 4.36
C VAL A 123 -8.22 -1.62 3.52
N ILE A 124 -7.35 -1.08 2.67
CA ILE A 124 -6.47 -1.87 1.79
C ILE A 124 -5.53 -2.76 2.60
N LEU A 125 -4.87 -2.21 3.61
CA LEU A 125 -3.96 -2.98 4.45
C LEU A 125 -4.69 -4.08 5.22
N HIS A 126 -5.85 -3.77 5.79
CA HIS A 126 -6.63 -4.76 6.53
C HIS A 126 -7.17 -5.87 5.62
N SER A 127 -7.68 -5.56 4.45
CA SER A 127 -8.14 -6.54 3.46
C SER A 127 -7.01 -7.45 2.95
N SER A 128 -5.77 -6.96 3.00
CA SER A 128 -4.56 -7.74 2.67
C SER A 128 -4.02 -8.56 3.85
N GLY A 129 -4.73 -8.62 4.97
CA GLY A 129 -4.38 -9.44 6.14
C GLY A 129 -3.56 -8.76 7.21
N VAL A 130 -3.26 -7.46 7.11
CA VAL A 130 -2.54 -6.72 8.14
C VAL A 130 -3.47 -6.41 9.32
N LYS A 131 -3.02 -6.72 10.54
CA LYS A 131 -3.83 -6.51 11.75
C LYS A 131 -3.95 -5.02 12.07
N HIS A 132 -5.09 -4.58 12.61
CA HIS A 132 -5.32 -3.17 12.98
C HIS A 132 -4.24 -2.60 13.90
N ARG A 133 -3.65 -3.40 14.80
CA ARG A 133 -2.54 -2.97 15.66
C ARG A 133 -1.27 -2.64 14.87
N GLU A 134 -0.99 -3.41 13.82
CA GLU A 134 0.16 -3.18 12.94
C GLU A 134 -0.07 -1.95 12.07
N ILE A 135 -1.30 -1.78 11.56
CA ILE A 135 -1.72 -0.58 10.81
C ILE A 135 -1.61 0.66 11.70
N ALA A 136 -2.09 0.60 12.94
CA ALA A 136 -2.01 1.68 13.92
C ALA A 136 -0.54 2.09 14.18
N SER A 137 0.33 1.10 14.34
CA SER A 137 1.76 1.34 14.50
C SER A 137 2.40 1.98 13.26
N PHE A 138 2.05 1.50 12.07
CA PHE A 138 2.58 2.00 10.80
C PHE A 138 2.13 3.44 10.52
N LEU A 139 0.84 3.72 10.71
CA LEU A 139 0.27 5.05 10.49
C LEU A 139 0.53 6.03 11.65
N ASN A 140 1.19 5.57 12.73
CA ASN A 140 1.41 6.35 13.94
C ASN A 140 0.11 6.93 14.52
N MET A 141 -0.93 6.09 14.58
CA MET A 141 -2.27 6.44 15.09
C MET A 141 -2.64 5.55 16.29
N PRO A 142 -3.46 6.04 17.24
CA PRO A 142 -4.07 5.18 18.23
C PRO A 142 -4.89 4.05 17.60
N LEU A 143 -4.89 2.86 18.19
CA LEU A 143 -5.68 1.73 17.69
C LEU A 143 -7.19 2.07 17.61
N SER A 144 -7.71 2.79 18.59
CA SER A 144 -9.11 3.24 18.60
C SER A 144 -9.45 4.12 17.39
N THR A 145 -8.51 4.97 16.98
CA THR A 145 -8.66 5.82 15.79
C THR A 145 -8.69 4.98 14.52
N VAL A 146 -7.81 4.00 14.39
CA VAL A 146 -7.79 3.08 13.24
C VAL A 146 -9.11 2.31 13.14
N LEU A 147 -9.59 1.76 14.26
CA LEU A 147 -10.86 1.03 14.29
C LEU A 147 -12.06 1.94 13.93
N SER A 148 -12.09 3.17 14.44
CA SER A 148 -13.15 4.13 14.12
C SER A 148 -13.14 4.51 12.64
N LYS A 149 -11.95 4.76 12.07
CA LYS A 149 -11.79 5.08 10.64
C LYS A 149 -12.17 3.89 9.74
N TYR A 150 -11.73 2.68 10.11
CA TYR A 150 -12.11 1.46 9.41
C TYR A 150 -13.63 1.26 9.36
N ASN A 151 -14.31 1.33 10.51
CA ASN A 151 -15.76 1.19 10.57
C ASN A 151 -16.49 2.28 9.77
N ARG A 152 -16.00 3.50 9.79
CA ARG A 152 -16.55 4.61 9.00
C ARG A 152 -16.36 4.36 7.50
N ALA A 153 -15.18 3.92 7.11
CA ALA A 153 -14.88 3.57 5.72
C ALA A 153 -15.81 2.47 5.20
N LEU A 154 -16.01 1.39 6.00
CA LEU A 154 -16.93 0.31 5.61
C LEU A 154 -18.37 0.80 5.44
N LYS A 155 -18.86 1.69 6.32
CA LYS A 155 -20.19 2.30 6.18
C LYS A 155 -20.31 3.13 4.91
N LYS A 156 -19.27 3.91 4.56
CA LYS A 156 -19.23 4.69 3.31
C LYS A 156 -19.24 3.78 2.09
N LEU A 157 -18.40 2.72 2.09
CA LEU A 157 -18.34 1.75 1.00
C LEU A 157 -19.69 1.06 0.82
N LYS A 158 -20.30 0.60 1.90
CA LYS A 158 -21.62 -0.04 1.85
C LYS A 158 -22.65 0.88 1.20
N LYS A 159 -22.74 2.14 1.63
CA LYS A 159 -23.66 3.13 1.08
C LYS A 159 -23.45 3.35 -0.42
N ILE A 160 -22.18 3.44 -0.87
CA ILE A 160 -21.86 3.65 -2.29
C ILE A 160 -22.18 2.41 -3.13
N LEU A 161 -21.94 1.20 -2.62
CA LEU A 161 -22.15 -0.05 -3.35
C LEU A 161 -23.63 -0.47 -3.38
N GLU A 162 -24.41 -0.11 -2.38
CA GLU A 162 -25.86 -0.39 -2.31
C GLU A 162 -26.72 0.67 -3.03
N GLY A 163 -26.13 1.78 -3.45
CA GLY A 163 -26.82 2.81 -4.26
C GLY A 163 -27.72 3.73 -3.45
N ASP A 164 -27.48 3.86 -2.13
CA ASP A 164 -28.19 4.79 -1.23
C ASP A 164 -27.49 6.16 -1.09
#